data_54ad8f130fa3ddf0657043ff9346f66a
#
_entry.id   54ad8f130fa3ddf0657043ff9346f66a
#
_cell.length_a   1.000
_cell.length_b   1.000
_cell.length_c   1.000
_cell.angle_alpha   90.00
_cell.angle_beta   90.00
_cell.angle_gamma   90.00
#
_symmetry.space_group_name_H-M   'P 1'
#
loop_
_entity.id
_entity.type
_entity.pdbx_description
1 polymer ?
#
loop_
_entity_poly.entity_id
_entity_poly.type
_entity_poly.pdbx_seq_one_letter_code
_entity_poly.pdbx_strand_id
1 'polypeptide(L)'
;MLDQTLLMQTLQDIANTGERLSNPSEENAFIVIAEAFKNVGAEVDIERVPLFVSTVDNVRMTADGQRIKALGNAMTLPLDGNNPRQGTVSVQGHLRILSASDWQNYEKGNSDEIVLLNGLANLSVLRKAQALGLKAVLFDTGDRIHRMIVSDVWGSPTPGCESRYVTMPNASIKHSDALTLKDGMRITLELAINSRWTTSPVLMAHVRHNEQNSEAFTAIVTGHIDSWGDGALDNASGIAAMVASAKEILTLKNRKHDVCYVIWSGHSHGRYAGSTAWHDKHFNWLNEKVFLNLNCDCLGAVGSTILGKTPVMASTTTLA
;
A
#
# COMPACT_ATOMS: atom_id res chain seq x y z
N MET A 1 7.50 7.08 -28.56
CA MET A 1 7.76 5.79 -27.85
C MET A 1 8.49 6.16 -26.57
N LEU A 2 8.08 5.59 -25.43
CA LEU A 2 8.73 5.95 -24.17
C LEU A 2 10.23 5.63 -24.19
N ASP A 3 11.02 6.52 -23.58
CA ASP A 3 12.46 6.32 -23.41
C ASP A 3 12.72 5.18 -22.42
N GLN A 4 13.07 4.02 -22.95
CA GLN A 4 13.29 2.80 -22.14
C GLN A 4 14.50 2.93 -21.21
N THR A 5 15.54 3.65 -21.63
CA THR A 5 16.73 3.87 -20.80
C THR A 5 16.39 4.72 -19.59
N LEU A 6 15.68 5.82 -19.80
CA LEU A 6 15.19 6.68 -18.70
C LEU A 6 14.26 5.91 -17.76
N LEU A 7 13.32 5.15 -18.33
CA LEU A 7 12.38 4.35 -17.55
C LEU A 7 13.10 3.35 -16.64
N MET A 8 14.01 2.55 -17.20
CA MET A 8 14.74 1.55 -16.44
C MET A 8 15.68 2.16 -15.39
N GLN A 9 16.35 3.27 -15.73
CA GLN A 9 17.21 3.97 -14.78
C GLN A 9 16.38 4.53 -13.61
N THR A 10 15.28 5.23 -13.89
CA THR A 10 14.40 5.79 -12.85
C THR A 10 13.83 4.69 -11.95
N LEU A 11 13.37 3.57 -12.55
CA LEU A 11 12.88 2.43 -11.79
C LEU A 11 13.95 1.90 -10.83
N GLN A 12 15.17 1.72 -11.32
CA GLN A 12 16.27 1.18 -10.52
C GLN A 12 16.70 2.14 -9.41
N ASP A 13 16.77 3.43 -9.69
CA ASP A 13 17.12 4.46 -8.71
C ASP A 13 16.10 4.51 -7.58
N ILE A 14 14.81 4.41 -7.88
CA ILE A 14 13.73 4.33 -6.87
C ILE A 14 13.85 3.02 -6.07
N ALA A 15 13.99 1.88 -6.74
CA ALA A 15 14.08 0.57 -6.08
C ALA A 15 15.29 0.49 -5.14
N ASN A 16 16.41 1.09 -5.51
CA ASN A 16 17.64 1.13 -4.72
C ASN A 16 17.49 1.92 -3.41
N THR A 17 16.46 2.73 -3.23
CA THR A 17 16.19 3.39 -1.94
C THR A 17 15.71 2.41 -0.87
N GLY A 18 15.29 1.20 -1.25
CA GLY A 18 14.84 0.13 -0.37
C GLY A 18 13.36 0.25 0.03
N GLU A 19 12.99 -0.36 1.16
CA GLU A 19 11.61 -0.36 1.67
C GLU A 19 11.17 1.05 2.08
N ARG A 20 10.02 1.50 1.58
CA ARG A 20 9.48 2.86 1.72
C ARG A 20 8.14 2.82 2.49
N LEU A 21 8.20 3.07 3.78
CA LEU A 21 7.05 3.02 4.69
C LEU A 21 7.10 4.18 5.70
N SER A 22 7.02 5.42 5.21
CA SER A 22 7.14 6.65 6.02
C SER A 22 8.44 6.66 6.86
N ASN A 23 9.55 6.42 6.20
CA ASN A 23 10.89 6.27 6.74
C ASN A 23 11.91 7.06 5.88
N PRO A 24 13.20 7.14 6.27
CA PRO A 24 14.21 7.86 5.49
C PRO A 24 14.38 7.37 4.06
N SER A 25 14.17 6.08 3.78
CA SER A 25 14.22 5.54 2.41
C SER A 25 13.11 6.13 1.52
N GLU A 26 11.93 6.35 2.08
CA GLU A 26 10.83 7.00 1.37
C GLU A 26 11.13 8.48 1.08
N GLU A 27 11.67 9.22 2.05
CA GLU A 27 12.10 10.61 1.82
C GLU A 27 13.16 10.69 0.72
N ASN A 28 14.13 9.78 0.71
CA ASN A 28 15.13 9.69 -0.35
C ASN A 28 14.51 9.37 -1.72
N ALA A 29 13.50 8.50 -1.78
CA ALA A 29 12.80 8.19 -3.02
C ALA A 29 12.09 9.43 -3.59
N PHE A 30 11.47 10.27 -2.75
CA PHE A 30 10.88 11.52 -3.21
C PHE A 30 11.92 12.47 -3.80
N ILE A 31 13.14 12.53 -3.23
CA ILE A 31 14.25 13.34 -3.79
C ILE A 31 14.63 12.81 -5.16
N VAL A 32 14.84 11.50 -5.30
CA VAL A 32 15.18 10.85 -6.58
C VAL A 32 14.12 11.15 -7.66
N ILE A 33 12.84 11.03 -7.30
CA ILE A 33 11.73 11.29 -8.23
C ILE A 33 11.66 12.77 -8.62
N ALA A 34 11.84 13.67 -7.66
CA ALA A 34 11.83 15.10 -7.93
C ALA A 34 12.94 15.49 -8.91
N GLU A 35 14.13 14.95 -8.75
CA GLU A 35 15.25 15.16 -9.67
C GLU A 35 14.96 14.56 -11.06
N ALA A 36 14.38 13.36 -11.12
CA ALA A 36 14.02 12.73 -12.39
C ALA A 36 13.02 13.58 -13.19
N PHE A 37 11.98 14.12 -12.54
CA PHE A 37 11.02 15.01 -13.20
C PHE A 37 11.65 16.35 -13.62
N LYS A 38 12.50 16.97 -12.78
CA LYS A 38 13.21 18.20 -13.13
C LYS A 38 14.13 18.00 -14.32
N ASN A 39 14.84 16.87 -14.36
CA ASN A 39 15.77 16.54 -15.44
C ASN A 39 15.08 16.37 -16.80
N VAL A 40 13.81 15.96 -16.83
CA VAL A 40 13.03 15.92 -18.07
C VAL A 40 12.36 17.25 -18.41
N GLY A 41 12.42 18.26 -17.52
CA GLY A 41 11.92 19.61 -17.75
C GLY A 41 10.53 19.90 -17.16
N ALA A 42 10.03 19.06 -16.25
CA ALA A 42 8.81 19.34 -15.53
C ALA A 42 9.07 20.30 -14.35
N GLU A 43 8.08 21.13 -14.03
CA GLU A 43 8.08 21.95 -12.81
C GLU A 43 7.67 21.04 -11.63
N VAL A 44 8.41 21.10 -10.52
CA VAL A 44 8.16 20.20 -9.38
C VAL A 44 7.86 21.00 -8.13
N ASP A 45 6.72 20.71 -7.52
CA ASP A 45 6.32 21.17 -6.20
C ASP A 45 6.21 19.97 -5.24
N ILE A 46 6.55 20.20 -3.98
CA ILE A 46 6.39 19.21 -2.92
C ILE A 46 5.68 19.87 -1.76
N GLU A 47 4.57 19.27 -1.36
CA GLU A 47 3.86 19.62 -0.13
C GLU A 47 3.87 18.44 0.85
N ARG A 48 3.44 18.68 2.07
CA ARG A 48 3.29 17.61 3.07
C ARG A 48 1.84 17.51 3.51
N VAL A 49 1.39 16.27 3.67
CA VAL A 49 0.05 15.97 4.17
C VAL A 49 0.14 15.12 5.45
N PRO A 50 -0.75 15.34 6.43
CA PRO A 50 -0.84 14.49 7.59
C PRO A 50 -1.50 13.16 7.20
N LEU A 51 -0.96 12.06 7.72
CA LEU A 51 -1.54 10.73 7.51
C LEU A 51 -1.32 9.81 8.71
N PHE A 52 -2.26 8.91 8.90
CA PHE A 52 -2.13 7.84 9.87
C PHE A 52 -1.61 6.58 9.20
N VAL A 53 -0.56 6.00 9.76
CA VAL A 53 0.06 4.78 9.26
C VAL A 53 0.19 3.76 10.38
N SER A 54 0.18 2.48 10.01
CA SER A 54 0.42 1.38 10.94
C SER A 54 1.24 0.31 10.27
N THR A 55 2.43 0.07 10.82
CA THR A 55 3.35 -0.98 10.40
C THR A 55 3.54 -2.00 11.51
N VAL A 56 3.98 -3.20 11.15
CA VAL A 56 4.51 -4.19 12.07
C VAL A 56 5.99 -4.30 11.76
N ASP A 57 6.80 -3.63 12.60
CA ASP A 57 8.22 -3.43 12.34
C ASP A 57 9.05 -4.68 12.60
N ASN A 58 8.60 -5.56 13.51
CA ASN A 58 9.24 -6.83 13.80
C ASN A 58 8.21 -7.89 14.18
N VAL A 59 8.47 -9.12 13.73
CA VAL A 59 7.71 -10.31 14.11
C VAL A 59 8.65 -11.37 14.65
N ARG A 60 8.36 -11.86 15.85
CA ARG A 60 8.98 -13.06 16.39
C ARG A 60 7.92 -14.15 16.48
N MET A 61 8.12 -15.23 15.73
CA MET A 61 7.24 -16.38 15.77
C MET A 61 8.04 -17.64 16.10
N THR A 62 7.51 -18.47 16.99
CA THR A 62 8.07 -19.81 17.25
C THR A 62 6.95 -20.86 17.22
N ALA A 63 7.30 -22.07 16.78
CA ALA A 63 6.47 -23.27 16.83
C ALA A 63 7.22 -24.33 17.64
N ASP A 64 6.68 -24.78 18.79
CA ASP A 64 7.36 -25.65 19.76
C ASP A 64 8.80 -25.21 20.08
N GLY A 65 9.00 -23.87 20.17
CA GLY A 65 10.31 -23.25 20.44
C GLY A 65 11.21 -23.04 19.21
N GLN A 66 10.89 -23.63 18.07
CA GLN A 66 11.63 -23.41 16.83
C GLN A 66 11.19 -22.11 16.15
N ARG A 67 12.17 -21.29 15.73
CA ARG A 67 11.89 -20.01 15.08
C ARG A 67 11.38 -20.20 13.65
N ILE A 68 10.27 -19.51 13.35
CA ILE A 68 9.67 -19.45 12.02
C ILE A 68 9.78 -18.00 11.53
N LYS A 69 10.18 -17.81 10.27
CA LYS A 69 10.18 -16.49 9.64
C LYS A 69 8.75 -16.05 9.34
N ALA A 70 8.35 -14.92 9.88
CA ALA A 70 7.03 -14.36 9.65
C ALA A 70 7.13 -12.83 9.43
N LEU A 71 6.15 -12.26 8.71
CA LEU A 71 6.00 -10.82 8.54
C LEU A 71 4.57 -10.41 8.95
N GLY A 72 4.45 -9.28 9.63
CA GLY A 72 3.15 -8.74 10.03
C GLY A 72 2.46 -7.98 8.91
N ASN A 73 1.14 -7.97 8.94
CA ASN A 73 0.31 -7.24 7.99
C ASN A 73 0.02 -5.82 8.52
N ALA A 74 0.03 -4.85 7.62
CA ALA A 74 -0.19 -3.44 7.95
C ALA A 74 -1.63 -3.19 8.44
N MET A 75 -1.82 -2.19 9.29
CA MET A 75 -3.11 -1.82 9.87
C MET A 75 -3.74 -2.94 10.74
N THR A 76 -2.89 -3.80 11.31
CA THR A 76 -3.32 -4.97 12.11
C THR A 76 -3.79 -4.56 13.47
N LEU A 77 -3.54 -3.61 14.11
CA LEU A 77 -4.03 -3.21 15.43
C LEU A 77 -4.30 -1.72 15.44
N PRO A 78 -5.52 -1.36 15.76
CA PRO A 78 -5.94 0.02 15.67
C PRO A 78 -5.49 0.84 16.87
N LEU A 79 -6.00 2.04 16.89
CA LEU A 79 -5.97 2.95 18.01
C LEU A 79 -6.46 2.30 19.30
N ASP A 80 -5.79 2.62 20.39
CA ASP A 80 -6.28 2.34 21.74
C ASP A 80 -6.94 3.62 22.26
N GLY A 81 -8.25 3.70 22.12
CA GLY A 81 -8.96 4.97 22.29
C GLY A 81 -8.54 5.98 21.20
N ASN A 82 -8.13 7.19 21.60
CA ASN A 82 -7.70 8.25 20.68
C ASN A 82 -6.18 8.26 20.41
N ASN A 83 -5.44 7.28 20.93
CA ASN A 83 -3.99 7.25 20.79
C ASN A 83 -3.54 6.12 19.85
N PRO A 84 -2.56 6.39 18.98
CA PRO A 84 -1.91 5.37 18.20
C PRO A 84 -1.25 4.33 19.12
N ARG A 85 -1.41 3.06 18.81
CA ARG A 85 -0.77 1.99 19.57
C ARG A 85 0.65 1.77 19.08
N GLN A 86 1.58 1.93 20.00
CA GLN A 86 2.98 1.52 19.82
C GLN A 86 3.32 0.51 20.90
N GLY A 87 3.97 -0.59 20.52
CA GLY A 87 4.41 -1.59 21.48
C GLY A 87 4.38 -3.01 20.92
N THR A 88 4.68 -3.95 21.80
CA THR A 88 4.71 -5.37 21.46
C THR A 88 3.43 -6.06 21.94
N VAL A 89 2.77 -6.76 21.04
CA VAL A 89 1.67 -7.68 21.35
C VAL A 89 2.22 -9.09 21.30
N SER A 90 2.01 -9.86 22.36
CA SER A 90 2.41 -11.26 22.45
C SER A 90 1.20 -12.14 22.71
N VAL A 91 1.05 -13.19 21.92
CA VAL A 91 0.01 -14.20 22.07
C VAL A 91 0.62 -15.60 22.00
N GLN A 92 0.02 -16.54 22.74
CA GLN A 92 0.37 -17.94 22.69
C GLN A 92 -0.90 -18.77 22.55
N GLY A 93 -0.80 -19.88 21.81
CA GLY A 93 -1.92 -20.80 21.61
C GLY A 93 -1.49 -22.05 20.86
N HIS A 94 -2.44 -22.94 20.64
CA HIS A 94 -2.24 -24.18 19.90
C HIS A 94 -2.64 -23.97 18.42
N LEU A 95 -1.81 -24.49 17.52
CA LEU A 95 -2.04 -24.38 16.10
C LEU A 95 -3.21 -25.24 15.64
N ARG A 96 -4.07 -24.65 14.83
CA ARG A 96 -5.11 -25.33 14.07
C ARG A 96 -4.95 -25.05 12.60
N ILE A 97 -4.63 -26.06 11.81
CA ILE A 97 -4.48 -25.93 10.34
C ILE A 97 -5.84 -26.22 9.71
N LEU A 98 -6.35 -25.27 8.93
CA LEU A 98 -7.67 -25.41 8.29
C LEU A 98 -7.56 -25.18 6.79
N SER A 99 -8.27 -26.02 6.03
CA SER A 99 -8.54 -25.73 4.62
C SER A 99 -9.52 -24.55 4.47
N ALA A 100 -9.65 -24.03 3.25
CA ALA A 100 -10.62 -22.96 2.97
C ALA A 100 -12.08 -23.42 3.26
N SER A 101 -12.41 -24.68 2.94
CA SER A 101 -13.72 -25.26 3.21
C SER A 101 -13.97 -25.45 4.71
N ASP A 102 -12.96 -25.92 5.45
CA ASP A 102 -13.07 -26.08 6.90
C ASP A 102 -13.24 -24.73 7.58
N TRP A 103 -12.51 -23.71 7.13
CA TRP A 103 -12.65 -22.35 7.62
C TRP A 103 -14.05 -21.78 7.38
N GLN A 104 -14.63 -22.01 6.20
CA GLN A 104 -16.00 -21.56 5.92
C GLN A 104 -17.01 -22.12 6.95
N ASN A 105 -16.88 -23.38 7.32
CA ASN A 105 -17.76 -24.10 8.23
C ASN A 105 -17.30 -24.03 9.70
N TYR A 106 -16.23 -23.28 9.98
CA TYR A 106 -15.69 -23.17 11.33
C TYR A 106 -16.55 -22.21 12.18
N GLU A 107 -17.40 -22.77 13.03
CA GLU A 107 -18.39 -22.01 13.82
C GLU A 107 -18.03 -21.85 15.29
N LYS A 108 -17.17 -22.72 15.81
CA LYS A 108 -16.72 -22.69 17.21
C LYS A 108 -15.19 -22.73 17.25
N GLY A 109 -14.58 -21.60 17.62
CA GLY A 109 -13.17 -21.52 17.97
C GLY A 109 -12.97 -21.88 19.45
N ASN A 110 -11.80 -22.45 19.77
CA ASN A 110 -11.30 -22.47 21.13
C ASN A 110 -10.50 -21.18 21.36
N SER A 111 -10.74 -20.50 22.48
CA SER A 111 -10.04 -19.26 22.83
C SER A 111 -8.51 -19.42 22.98
N ASP A 112 -7.98 -20.63 22.89
CA ASP A 112 -6.53 -20.93 22.92
C ASP A 112 -5.98 -21.33 21.54
N GLU A 113 -6.76 -21.16 20.48
CA GLU A 113 -6.34 -21.55 19.13
C GLU A 113 -5.75 -20.39 18.34
N ILE A 114 -4.70 -20.74 17.59
CA ILE A 114 -4.11 -19.93 16.50
C ILE A 114 -4.32 -20.68 15.19
N VAL A 115 -5.04 -20.07 14.27
CA VAL A 115 -5.42 -20.74 13.02
C VAL A 115 -4.41 -20.41 11.91
N LEU A 116 -4.00 -21.44 11.15
CA LEU A 116 -3.24 -21.30 9.91
C LEU A 116 -4.15 -21.55 8.72
N LEU A 117 -4.18 -20.59 7.78
CA LEU A 117 -4.94 -20.64 6.54
C LEU A 117 -4.03 -20.43 5.33
N ASN A 118 -4.32 -21.08 4.23
CA ASN A 118 -3.67 -20.79 2.95
C ASN A 118 -4.31 -19.56 2.28
N GLY A 119 -3.49 -18.65 1.79
CA GLY A 119 -3.90 -17.45 1.06
C GLY A 119 -3.37 -16.16 1.67
N LEU A 120 -3.74 -15.03 1.07
CA LEU A 120 -3.35 -13.71 1.52
C LEU A 120 -4.21 -13.26 2.72
N ALA A 121 -3.59 -12.50 3.62
CA ALA A 121 -4.33 -11.91 4.74
C ALA A 121 -5.45 -11.01 4.22
N ASN A 122 -6.64 -11.19 4.79
CA ASN A 122 -7.80 -10.38 4.43
C ASN A 122 -8.70 -10.10 5.64
N LEU A 123 -9.42 -9.00 5.53
CA LEU A 123 -10.23 -8.46 6.60
C LEU A 123 -11.36 -9.39 7.07
N SER A 124 -12.03 -10.09 6.14
CA SER A 124 -13.17 -10.95 6.48
C SER A 124 -12.75 -12.14 7.33
N VAL A 125 -11.59 -12.74 7.04
CA VAL A 125 -11.01 -13.81 7.84
C VAL A 125 -10.69 -13.31 9.26
N LEU A 126 -10.02 -12.16 9.36
CA LEU A 126 -9.63 -11.62 10.66
C LEU A 126 -10.83 -11.23 11.52
N ARG A 127 -11.87 -10.67 10.94
CA ARG A 127 -13.12 -10.35 11.64
C ARG A 127 -13.84 -11.61 12.14
N LYS A 128 -13.92 -12.64 11.31
CA LYS A 128 -14.48 -13.93 11.72
C LYS A 128 -13.65 -14.53 12.87
N ALA A 129 -12.32 -14.53 12.76
CA ALA A 129 -11.43 -15.02 13.81
C ALA A 129 -11.62 -14.25 15.13
N GLN A 130 -11.75 -12.94 15.06
CA GLN A 130 -12.01 -12.09 16.22
C GLN A 130 -13.38 -12.40 16.86
N ALA A 131 -14.42 -12.56 16.06
CA ALA A 131 -15.75 -12.92 16.55
C ALA A 131 -15.79 -14.31 17.19
N LEU A 132 -14.97 -15.26 16.72
CA LEU A 132 -14.81 -16.59 17.28
C LEU A 132 -13.92 -16.63 18.54
N GLY A 133 -13.29 -15.53 18.92
CA GLY A 133 -12.41 -15.43 20.09
C GLY A 133 -11.06 -16.13 19.93
N LEU A 134 -10.57 -16.31 18.70
CA LEU A 134 -9.26 -16.92 18.43
C LEU A 134 -8.11 -16.03 18.93
N LYS A 135 -6.93 -16.60 19.16
CA LYS A 135 -5.73 -15.87 19.61
C LYS A 135 -5.04 -15.10 18.50
N ALA A 136 -4.90 -15.72 17.33
CA ALA A 136 -4.26 -15.12 16.15
C ALA A 136 -4.64 -15.89 14.88
N VAL A 137 -4.30 -15.29 13.73
CA VAL A 137 -4.38 -15.94 12.42
C VAL A 137 -3.02 -15.88 11.74
N LEU A 138 -2.56 -17.01 11.22
CA LEU A 138 -1.40 -17.14 10.37
C LEU A 138 -1.84 -17.38 8.92
N PHE A 139 -1.12 -16.80 7.97
CA PHE A 139 -1.39 -16.95 6.55
C PHE A 139 -0.19 -17.57 5.84
N ASP A 140 -0.41 -18.72 5.20
CA ASP A 140 0.53 -19.32 4.26
C ASP A 140 0.34 -18.64 2.90
N THR A 141 1.29 -17.78 2.55
CA THR A 141 1.20 -16.90 1.37
C THR A 141 1.95 -17.42 0.14
N GLY A 142 2.32 -18.71 0.13
CA GLY A 142 3.02 -19.34 -0.99
C GLY A 142 4.54 -19.19 -0.90
N ASP A 143 5.21 -19.16 -2.07
CA ASP A 143 6.68 -19.19 -2.15
C ASP A 143 7.37 -17.93 -1.60
N ARG A 144 6.64 -16.87 -1.41
CA ARG A 144 7.10 -15.61 -0.79
C ARG A 144 6.17 -15.21 0.34
N ILE A 145 6.72 -14.53 1.34
CA ILE A 145 5.89 -13.95 2.39
C ILE A 145 5.32 -12.63 1.86
N HIS A 146 4.00 -12.60 1.64
CA HIS A 146 3.29 -11.40 1.23
C HIS A 146 2.68 -10.70 2.45
N ARG A 147 2.90 -9.39 2.54
CA ARG A 147 2.21 -8.51 3.49
C ARG A 147 0.98 -7.92 2.83
N MET A 148 -0.05 -7.69 3.61
CA MET A 148 -1.31 -7.09 3.16
C MET A 148 -1.70 -5.92 4.07
N ILE A 149 -2.68 -5.14 3.63
CA ILE A 149 -3.31 -4.09 4.42
C ILE A 149 -4.65 -4.63 4.93
N VAL A 150 -4.80 -4.77 6.24
CA VAL A 150 -5.98 -5.41 6.84
C VAL A 150 -6.92 -4.40 7.52
N SER A 151 -7.30 -3.38 6.77
CA SER A 151 -8.24 -2.34 7.22
C SER A 151 -9.32 -2.08 6.17
N ASP A 152 -10.54 -1.79 6.61
CA ASP A 152 -11.64 -1.27 5.77
C ASP A 152 -11.83 0.25 5.94
N VAL A 153 -11.05 0.87 6.81
CA VAL A 153 -11.00 2.32 6.91
C VAL A 153 -10.06 2.83 5.81
N TRP A 154 -10.60 3.57 4.88
CA TRP A 154 -9.86 4.17 3.77
C TRP A 154 -9.43 5.57 4.17
N GLY A 155 -8.13 5.83 4.06
CA GLY A 155 -7.54 7.06 4.55
C GLY A 155 -7.25 7.05 6.05
N SER A 156 -6.92 8.22 6.57
CA SER A 156 -6.66 8.40 7.99
C SER A 156 -7.95 8.29 8.82
N PRO A 157 -7.88 7.80 10.08
CA PRO A 157 -9.05 7.63 10.91
C PRO A 157 -9.73 8.97 11.21
N THR A 158 -11.05 8.95 11.17
CA THR A 158 -11.91 10.03 11.67
C THR A 158 -12.56 9.61 12.98
N PRO A 159 -13.02 10.54 13.82
CA PRO A 159 -13.74 10.20 15.04
C PRO A 159 -14.91 9.22 14.79
N GLY A 160 -14.98 8.16 15.56
CA GLY A 160 -16.03 7.13 15.46
C GLY A 160 -15.72 5.96 14.51
N CYS A 161 -14.60 5.97 13.80
CA CYS A 161 -14.22 4.83 12.94
C CYS A 161 -13.35 3.78 13.66
N GLU A 162 -13.01 3.97 14.92
CA GLU A 162 -12.07 3.14 15.68
C GLU A 162 -12.54 1.68 15.79
N SER A 163 -13.83 1.46 15.93
CA SER A 163 -14.44 0.12 16.01
C SER A 163 -14.37 -0.67 14.69
N ARG A 164 -14.04 -0.01 13.59
CA ARG A 164 -13.93 -0.63 12.27
C ARG A 164 -12.58 -1.31 12.05
N TYR A 165 -11.57 -0.96 12.84
CA TYR A 165 -10.27 -1.63 12.75
C TYR A 165 -10.31 -3.05 13.33
N VAL A 166 -9.46 -3.91 12.79
CA VAL A 166 -9.27 -5.27 13.27
C VAL A 166 -8.18 -5.30 14.34
N THR A 167 -8.50 -5.94 15.47
CA THR A 167 -7.54 -6.09 16.58
C THR A 167 -6.93 -7.50 16.63
N MET A 168 -7.30 -8.38 15.73
CA MET A 168 -6.81 -9.77 15.65
C MET A 168 -5.33 -9.81 15.28
N PRO A 169 -4.43 -10.31 16.16
CA PRO A 169 -3.04 -10.53 15.82
C PRO A 169 -2.90 -11.45 14.62
N ASN A 170 -2.06 -11.07 13.67
CA ASN A 170 -1.90 -11.89 12.48
C ASN A 170 -0.52 -11.70 11.83
N ALA A 171 -0.06 -12.74 11.13
CA ALA A 171 1.18 -12.71 10.40
C ALA A 171 1.13 -13.63 9.18
N SER A 172 1.94 -13.31 8.20
CA SER A 172 2.15 -14.11 6.99
C SER A 172 3.44 -14.90 7.10
N ILE A 173 3.43 -16.16 6.64
CA ILE A 173 4.58 -17.07 6.58
C ILE A 173 4.73 -17.64 5.17
N LYS A 174 5.90 -18.19 4.89
CA LYS A 174 6.21 -18.86 3.63
C LYS A 174 5.64 -20.29 3.63
N HIS A 175 5.21 -20.78 2.46
CA HIS A 175 4.69 -22.15 2.30
C HIS A 175 5.66 -23.23 2.80
N SER A 176 6.95 -23.11 2.49
CA SER A 176 7.95 -24.06 2.97
C SER A 176 8.02 -24.15 4.51
N ASP A 177 7.77 -23.05 5.20
CA ASP A 177 7.72 -23.04 6.67
C ASP A 177 6.37 -23.58 7.16
N ALA A 178 5.27 -23.26 6.48
CA ALA A 178 3.94 -23.78 6.80
C ALA A 178 3.89 -25.31 6.74
N LEU A 179 4.58 -25.94 5.78
CA LEU A 179 4.66 -27.40 5.65
C LEU A 179 5.36 -28.09 6.83
N THR A 180 6.15 -27.39 7.61
CA THR A 180 6.80 -27.93 8.82
C THR A 180 5.89 -27.94 10.03
N LEU A 181 4.81 -27.19 9.98
CA LEU A 181 3.86 -27.02 11.09
C LEU A 181 2.85 -28.17 11.14
N LYS A 182 2.43 -28.53 12.34
CA LYS A 182 1.45 -29.59 12.59
C LYS A 182 0.38 -29.10 13.55
N ASP A 183 -0.83 -29.61 13.38
CA ASP A 183 -1.95 -29.39 14.33
C ASP A 183 -1.51 -29.67 15.77
N GLY A 184 -1.92 -28.81 16.67
CA GLY A 184 -1.60 -28.90 18.08
C GLY A 184 -0.26 -28.33 18.51
N MET A 185 0.64 -27.97 17.59
CA MET A 185 1.91 -27.30 17.95
C MET A 185 1.66 -26.01 18.73
N ARG A 186 2.49 -25.73 19.71
CA ARG A 186 2.43 -24.50 20.49
C ARG A 186 3.08 -23.35 19.72
N ILE A 187 2.30 -22.36 19.39
CA ILE A 187 2.74 -21.14 18.70
C ILE A 187 2.89 -20.01 19.71
N THR A 188 4.02 -19.31 19.64
CA THR A 188 4.18 -17.96 20.23
C THR A 188 4.34 -16.96 19.10
N LEU A 189 3.55 -15.90 19.11
CA LEU A 189 3.60 -14.82 18.11
C LEU A 189 3.74 -13.48 18.84
N GLU A 190 4.82 -12.77 18.57
CA GLU A 190 5.08 -11.42 19.05
C GLU A 190 5.15 -10.46 17.87
N LEU A 191 4.40 -9.36 17.95
CA LEU A 191 4.29 -8.33 16.92
C LEU A 191 4.72 -6.98 17.51
N ALA A 192 5.78 -6.39 17.00
CA ALA A 192 6.15 -5.01 17.31
C ALA A 192 5.37 -4.05 16.40
N ILE A 193 4.34 -3.42 16.95
CA ILE A 193 3.40 -2.58 16.21
C ILE A 193 3.79 -1.11 16.38
N ASN A 194 3.70 -0.37 15.29
CA ASN A 194 4.00 1.05 15.23
C ASN A 194 2.89 1.78 14.45
N SER A 195 1.82 2.10 15.17
CA SER A 195 0.70 2.88 14.64
C SER A 195 0.85 4.34 15.06
N ARG A 196 0.88 5.27 14.11
CA ARG A 196 1.16 6.68 14.40
C ARG A 196 0.58 7.63 13.39
N TRP A 197 0.34 8.85 13.82
CA TRP A 197 0.22 10.00 12.94
C TRP A 197 1.61 10.46 12.50
N THR A 198 1.75 10.79 11.23
CA THR A 198 2.97 11.33 10.65
C THR A 198 2.62 12.30 9.54
N THR A 199 3.61 12.89 8.90
CA THR A 199 3.45 13.66 7.67
C THR A 199 4.30 13.02 6.58
N SER A 200 3.78 12.98 5.35
CA SER A 200 4.53 12.50 4.20
C SER A 200 4.54 13.52 3.09
N PRO A 201 5.60 13.58 2.27
CA PRO A 201 5.59 14.36 1.06
C PRO A 201 4.50 13.89 0.09
N VAL A 202 3.96 14.84 -0.66
CA VAL A 202 3.24 14.61 -1.92
C VAL A 202 3.95 15.43 -2.97
N LEU A 203 4.44 14.78 -4.00
CA LEU A 203 5.13 15.42 -5.11
C LEU A 203 4.14 15.68 -6.23
N MET A 204 4.16 16.90 -6.75
CA MET A 204 3.42 17.30 -7.95
C MET A 204 4.43 17.74 -9.01
N ALA A 205 4.40 17.08 -10.17
CA ALA A 205 5.23 17.47 -11.31
C ALA A 205 4.32 17.96 -12.45
N HIS A 206 4.52 19.18 -12.87
CA HIS A 206 3.65 19.87 -13.82
C HIS A 206 4.27 19.96 -15.22
N VAL A 207 3.50 19.52 -16.19
CA VAL A 207 3.74 19.75 -17.61
C VAL A 207 2.67 20.70 -18.10
N ARG A 208 3.02 21.98 -18.23
CA ARG A 208 2.06 23.02 -18.59
C ARG A 208 1.67 22.95 -20.06
N HIS A 209 0.44 23.37 -20.37
CA HIS A 209 0.02 23.65 -21.72
C HIS A 209 0.91 24.74 -22.35
N ASN A 210 1.01 24.78 -23.66
CA ASN A 210 1.82 25.75 -24.40
C ASN A 210 1.03 26.52 -25.47
N GLU A 211 -0.29 26.33 -25.54
CA GLU A 211 -1.19 27.18 -26.28
C GLU A 211 -1.62 28.38 -25.40
N GLN A 212 -1.75 29.56 -26.00
CA GLN A 212 -2.22 30.79 -25.30
C GLN A 212 -3.74 30.69 -25.07
N ASN A 213 -4.17 29.74 -24.26
CA ASN A 213 -5.58 29.58 -23.91
C ASN A 213 -5.74 29.67 -22.39
N SER A 214 -6.54 30.65 -21.93
CA SER A 214 -6.73 30.94 -20.52
C SER A 214 -7.57 29.90 -19.75
N GLU A 215 -8.17 28.92 -20.42
CA GLU A 215 -9.06 27.91 -19.81
C GLU A 215 -8.52 26.49 -19.92
N ALA A 216 -7.23 26.31 -19.66
CA ALA A 216 -6.65 24.96 -19.64
C ALA A 216 -7.21 24.15 -18.47
N PHE A 217 -7.72 22.96 -18.79
CA PHE A 217 -8.02 21.92 -17.80
C PHE A 217 -6.78 21.07 -17.54
N THR A 218 -6.83 20.26 -16.49
CA THR A 218 -5.70 19.41 -16.10
C THR A 218 -6.08 17.94 -16.17
N ALA A 219 -5.22 17.12 -16.78
CA ALA A 219 -5.21 15.68 -16.56
C ALA A 219 -4.26 15.37 -15.40
N ILE A 220 -4.69 14.62 -14.40
CA ILE A 220 -3.80 14.13 -13.35
C ILE A 220 -3.39 12.70 -13.64
N VAL A 221 -2.09 12.40 -13.46
CA VAL A 221 -1.54 11.05 -13.52
C VAL A 221 -0.97 10.74 -12.15
N THR A 222 -1.46 9.69 -11.54
CA THR A 222 -1.24 9.43 -10.12
C THR A 222 -0.54 8.11 -9.87
N GLY A 223 0.19 8.02 -8.76
CA GLY A 223 0.82 6.78 -8.32
C GLY A 223 1.29 6.88 -6.87
N HIS A 224 1.46 5.74 -6.21
CA HIS A 224 2.05 5.70 -4.87
C HIS A 224 3.52 5.30 -4.93
N ILE A 225 4.30 5.75 -3.95
CA ILE A 225 5.73 5.47 -3.86
C ILE A 225 6.07 4.44 -2.79
N ASP A 226 5.26 4.37 -1.74
CA ASP A 226 5.50 3.45 -0.63
C ASP A 226 5.43 1.99 -1.09
N SER A 227 6.30 1.17 -0.51
CA SER A 227 6.44 -0.23 -0.92
C SER A 227 6.93 -1.11 0.20
N TRP A 228 6.59 -2.38 0.12
CA TRP A 228 7.23 -3.43 0.88
C TRP A 228 8.43 -3.99 0.10
N GLY A 229 9.60 -3.98 0.75
CA GLY A 229 10.86 -4.30 0.11
C GLY A 229 11.25 -3.25 -0.95
N ASP A 230 11.98 -3.63 -1.97
CA ASP A 230 12.47 -2.73 -3.02
C ASP A 230 11.35 -2.14 -3.88
N GLY A 231 10.20 -2.80 -3.96
CA GLY A 231 9.02 -2.34 -4.66
C GLY A 231 9.26 -1.96 -6.12
N ALA A 232 10.06 -2.75 -6.84
CA ALA A 232 10.38 -2.47 -8.24
C ALA A 232 9.15 -2.50 -9.14
N LEU A 233 8.29 -3.52 -8.99
CA LEU A 233 7.01 -3.59 -9.68
C LEU A 233 5.96 -2.71 -8.99
N ASP A 234 5.81 -2.81 -7.68
CA ASP A 234 4.82 -2.12 -6.85
C ASP A 234 5.53 -1.11 -5.91
N ASN A 235 5.68 0.21 -6.22
CA ASN A 235 5.18 0.79 -7.47
C ASN A 235 6.23 1.68 -8.15
N ALA A 236 7.54 1.36 -8.06
CA ALA A 236 8.58 2.10 -8.79
C ALA A 236 8.35 2.08 -10.31
N SER A 237 7.77 0.98 -10.86
CA SER A 237 7.48 0.86 -12.28
C SER A 237 6.44 1.88 -12.77
N GLY A 238 5.39 2.10 -11.99
CA GLY A 238 4.38 3.12 -12.30
C GLY A 238 4.99 4.52 -12.31
N ILE A 239 5.78 4.85 -11.29
CA ILE A 239 6.44 6.16 -11.20
C ILE A 239 7.44 6.37 -12.35
N ALA A 240 8.25 5.36 -12.69
CA ALA A 240 9.19 5.44 -13.80
C ALA A 240 8.47 5.68 -15.14
N ALA A 241 7.32 5.04 -15.36
CA ALA A 241 6.50 5.28 -16.53
C ALA A 241 5.93 6.71 -16.55
N MET A 242 5.56 7.27 -15.39
CA MET A 242 5.12 8.66 -15.27
C MET A 242 6.23 9.63 -15.68
N VAL A 243 7.47 9.46 -15.21
CA VAL A 243 8.62 10.30 -15.60
C VAL A 243 8.90 10.20 -17.10
N ALA A 244 8.93 8.97 -17.64
CA ALA A 244 9.16 8.78 -19.07
C ALA A 244 8.05 9.39 -19.93
N SER A 245 6.79 9.32 -19.48
CA SER A 245 5.65 9.94 -20.17
C SER A 245 5.71 11.47 -20.12
N ALA A 246 6.16 12.05 -19.01
CA ALA A 246 6.33 13.50 -18.88
C ALA A 246 7.31 14.02 -19.94
N LYS A 247 8.45 13.32 -20.11
CA LYS A 247 9.42 13.65 -21.17
C LYS A 247 8.78 13.66 -22.57
N GLU A 248 8.01 12.63 -22.90
CA GLU A 248 7.35 12.54 -24.22
C GLU A 248 6.31 13.65 -24.41
N ILE A 249 5.48 13.91 -23.38
CA ILE A 249 4.45 14.96 -23.46
C ILE A 249 5.09 16.34 -23.63
N LEU A 250 6.24 16.62 -23.00
CA LEU A 250 6.96 17.88 -23.16
C LEU A 250 7.43 18.14 -24.60
N THR A 251 7.62 17.09 -25.42
CA THR A 251 7.97 17.23 -26.83
C THR A 251 6.80 17.68 -27.73
N LEU A 252 5.57 17.55 -27.25
CA LEU A 252 4.39 17.93 -28.03
C LEU A 252 4.32 19.45 -28.22
N LYS A 253 4.13 19.89 -29.45
CA LYS A 253 4.14 21.33 -29.83
C LYS A 253 2.84 22.03 -29.43
N ASN A 254 1.72 21.33 -29.39
CA ASN A 254 0.38 21.90 -29.18
C ASN A 254 -0.30 21.20 -28.02
N ARG A 255 0.13 21.50 -26.79
CA ARG A 255 -0.52 21.01 -25.57
C ARG A 255 -1.65 21.97 -25.19
N LYS A 256 -2.87 21.49 -25.28
CA LYS A 256 -4.09 22.26 -24.92
C LYS A 256 -4.37 22.26 -23.43
N HIS A 257 -3.95 21.24 -22.74
CA HIS A 257 -4.24 21.01 -21.32
C HIS A 257 -2.95 20.77 -20.54
N ASP A 258 -3.02 21.06 -19.26
CA ASP A 258 -1.96 20.70 -18.31
C ASP A 258 -1.97 19.22 -18.01
N VAL A 259 -0.79 18.65 -17.72
CA VAL A 259 -0.68 17.33 -17.09
C VAL A 259 0.03 17.52 -15.75
N CYS A 260 -0.57 17.04 -14.68
CA CYS A 260 0.00 17.05 -13.34
C CYS A 260 0.22 15.61 -12.88
N TYR A 261 1.48 15.25 -12.66
CA TYR A 261 1.85 13.96 -12.06
C TYR A 261 1.85 14.11 -10.55
N VAL A 262 1.09 13.26 -9.85
CA VAL A 262 0.95 13.34 -8.39
C VAL A 262 1.37 12.03 -7.78
N ILE A 263 2.40 12.09 -6.92
CA ILE A 263 2.95 10.94 -6.23
C ILE A 263 2.79 11.13 -4.73
N TRP A 264 2.23 10.13 -4.07
CA TRP A 264 1.97 10.12 -2.64
C TRP A 264 2.44 8.84 -1.96
N SER A 265 2.45 8.85 -0.64
CA SER A 265 2.69 7.70 0.21
C SER A 265 1.41 7.26 0.95
N GLY A 266 1.54 6.28 1.84
CA GLY A 266 0.45 5.83 2.70
C GLY A 266 -0.58 4.93 2.02
N HIS A 267 -0.25 4.35 0.86
CA HIS A 267 -1.05 3.31 0.22
C HIS A 267 -0.92 1.99 0.96
N SER A 268 0.31 1.49 1.11
CA SER A 268 0.61 0.13 1.60
C SER A 268 0.56 -0.01 3.13
N HIS A 269 0.66 1.07 3.88
CA HIS A 269 0.71 1.04 5.35
C HIS A 269 -0.22 2.06 6.03
N GLY A 270 -1.01 2.79 5.23
CA GLY A 270 -2.00 3.77 5.68
C GLY A 270 -3.38 3.60 5.02
N ARG A 271 -3.57 2.58 4.19
CA ARG A 271 -4.82 2.34 3.46
C ARG A 271 -5.28 3.57 2.70
N TYR A 272 -4.45 4.06 1.76
CA TYR A 272 -4.69 5.24 0.91
C TYR A 272 -4.65 6.59 1.67
N ALA A 273 -4.00 6.64 2.84
CA ALA A 273 -4.04 7.84 3.70
C ALA A 273 -3.49 9.10 3.01
N GLY A 274 -2.39 8.97 2.24
CA GLY A 274 -1.79 10.11 1.56
C GLY A 274 -2.65 10.64 0.42
N SER A 275 -3.18 9.74 -0.44
CA SER A 275 -4.04 10.15 -1.54
C SER A 275 -5.34 10.78 -1.04
N THR A 276 -5.98 10.21 -0.03
CA THR A 276 -7.22 10.80 0.54
C THR A 276 -6.95 12.18 1.13
N ALA A 277 -5.90 12.34 1.94
CA ALA A 277 -5.55 13.64 2.53
C ALA A 277 -5.23 14.70 1.46
N TRP A 278 -4.56 14.32 0.37
CA TRP A 278 -4.27 15.21 -0.72
C TRP A 278 -5.53 15.59 -1.51
N HIS A 279 -6.40 14.63 -1.80
CA HIS A 279 -7.68 14.89 -2.50
C HIS A 279 -8.60 15.80 -1.67
N ASP A 280 -8.69 15.58 -0.37
CA ASP A 280 -9.49 16.44 0.51
C ASP A 280 -8.97 17.90 0.50
N LYS A 281 -7.65 18.08 0.54
CA LYS A 281 -7.02 19.40 0.51
C LYS A 281 -7.25 20.11 -0.83
N HIS A 282 -7.25 19.38 -1.94
CA HIS A 282 -7.36 19.93 -3.30
C HIS A 282 -8.74 19.75 -3.92
N PHE A 283 -9.76 19.43 -3.12
CA PHE A 283 -11.10 19.04 -3.60
C PHE A 283 -11.70 20.04 -4.59
N ASN A 284 -11.66 21.35 -4.29
CA ASN A 284 -12.24 22.36 -5.16
C ASN A 284 -11.53 22.43 -6.51
N TRP A 285 -10.20 22.44 -6.50
CA TRP A 285 -9.41 22.45 -7.73
C TRP A 285 -9.64 21.18 -8.57
N LEU A 286 -9.69 20.02 -7.93
CA LEU A 286 -9.99 18.76 -8.61
C LEU A 286 -11.35 18.80 -9.29
N ASN A 287 -12.38 19.29 -8.60
CA ASN A 287 -13.74 19.37 -9.14
C ASN A 287 -13.89 20.38 -10.28
N GLU A 288 -13.16 21.48 -10.24
CA GLU A 288 -13.31 22.59 -11.20
C GLU A 288 -12.39 22.46 -12.41
N LYS A 289 -11.19 21.92 -12.25
CA LYS A 289 -10.13 21.98 -13.25
C LYS A 289 -9.64 20.61 -13.75
N VAL A 290 -9.93 19.51 -13.06
CA VAL A 290 -9.46 18.18 -13.45
C VAL A 290 -10.53 17.43 -14.23
N PHE A 291 -10.21 17.05 -15.46
CA PHE A 291 -11.14 16.30 -16.32
C PHE A 291 -10.81 14.81 -16.45
N LEU A 292 -9.60 14.41 -16.05
CA LEU A 292 -9.12 13.01 -16.14
C LEU A 292 -8.19 12.70 -14.98
N ASN A 293 -8.38 11.54 -14.38
CA ASN A 293 -7.42 10.91 -13.46
C ASN A 293 -7.01 9.54 -14.01
N LEU A 294 -5.71 9.33 -14.19
CA LEU A 294 -5.10 8.07 -14.61
C LEU A 294 -4.16 7.57 -13.51
N ASN A 295 -4.46 6.43 -12.90
CA ASN A 295 -3.57 5.82 -11.90
C ASN A 295 -2.60 4.84 -12.57
N CYS A 296 -1.31 5.00 -12.28
CA CYS A 296 -0.22 4.13 -12.74
C CYS A 296 0.24 3.25 -11.59
N ASP A 297 0.01 1.94 -11.70
CA ASP A 297 0.33 0.98 -10.66
C ASP A 297 0.71 -0.38 -11.25
N CYS A 298 1.79 -0.98 -10.73
CA CYS A 298 2.27 -2.32 -11.08
C CYS A 298 2.47 -2.54 -12.59
N LEU A 299 3.12 -1.61 -13.29
CA LEU A 299 3.30 -1.67 -14.73
C LEU A 299 4.47 -2.58 -15.15
N GLY A 300 4.27 -3.38 -16.20
CA GLY A 300 5.36 -4.08 -16.90
C GLY A 300 5.82 -5.39 -16.28
N ALA A 301 4.97 -6.10 -15.54
CA ALA A 301 5.30 -7.44 -15.04
C ALA A 301 5.55 -8.44 -16.18
N VAL A 302 6.65 -9.20 -16.10
CA VAL A 302 6.97 -10.24 -17.09
C VAL A 302 5.85 -11.29 -17.14
N GLY A 303 5.36 -11.56 -18.34
CA GLY A 303 4.26 -12.50 -18.57
C GLY A 303 2.86 -11.95 -18.27
N SER A 304 2.74 -10.70 -17.86
CA SER A 304 1.44 -10.05 -17.70
C SER A 304 0.84 -9.73 -19.08
N THR A 305 -0.38 -10.22 -19.32
CA THR A 305 -1.10 -10.00 -20.58
C THR A 305 -2.44 -9.30 -20.35
N ILE A 306 -2.76 -8.97 -19.10
CA ILE A 306 -4.05 -8.40 -18.71
C ILE A 306 -3.79 -7.06 -18.01
N LEU A 307 -4.41 -6.00 -18.52
CA LEU A 307 -4.56 -4.76 -17.77
C LEU A 307 -5.54 -5.02 -16.61
N GLY A 308 -5.14 -4.60 -15.41
CA GLY A 308 -6.00 -4.70 -14.24
C GLY A 308 -7.33 -3.95 -14.46
N LYS A 309 -8.40 -4.46 -13.84
CA LYS A 309 -9.68 -3.75 -13.87
C LYS A 309 -9.54 -2.40 -13.16
N THR A 310 -9.73 -1.36 -13.92
CA THR A 310 -9.89 -0.02 -13.36
C THR A 310 -11.36 0.15 -12.95
N PRO A 311 -11.67 0.52 -11.70
CA PRO A 311 -13.04 0.92 -11.37
C PRO A 311 -13.39 2.14 -12.22
N VAL A 312 -14.42 1.99 -13.05
CA VAL A 312 -14.93 3.08 -13.87
C VAL A 312 -15.69 4.01 -12.95
N MET A 313 -15.23 5.25 -12.80
CA MET A 313 -15.99 6.30 -12.11
C MET A 313 -17.23 6.65 -12.92
N ALA A 314 -18.32 7.07 -12.26
CA ALA A 314 -19.58 7.43 -12.94
C ALA A 314 -19.41 8.52 -14.02
N SER A 315 -18.43 9.39 -13.87
CA SER A 315 -18.07 10.42 -14.87
C SER A 315 -17.43 9.87 -16.15
N THR A 316 -16.87 8.65 -16.13
CA THR A 316 -16.29 8.04 -17.33
C THR A 316 -17.28 7.15 -18.10
N THR A 317 -18.39 6.77 -17.49
CA THR A 317 -19.50 6.06 -18.18
C THR A 317 -20.26 6.97 -19.14
N THR A 318 -20.14 8.28 -19.03
CA THR A 318 -20.72 9.27 -19.96
C THR A 318 -19.82 9.57 -21.17
N LEU A 319 -18.59 9.06 -21.21
CA LEU A 319 -17.62 9.26 -22.30
C LEU A 319 -17.47 8.01 -23.21
N ALA A 320 -18.15 6.94 -22.93
CA ALA A 320 -18.25 5.72 -23.74
C ALA A 320 -19.60 5.69 -24.44
#